data_27adea3577baf453dd92d06c4cbc4d73
#
_entry.id   27adea3577baf453dd92d06c4cbc4d73
#
_cell.length_a   1.000
_cell.length_b   1.000
_cell.length_c   1.000
_cell.angle_alpha   90.00
_cell.angle_beta   90.00
_cell.angle_gamma   90.00
#
_symmetry.space_group_name_H-M   'P 1'
#
loop_
_entity.id
_entity.type
_entity.pdbx_description
1 polymer ?
#
loop_
_entity_poly.entity_id
_entity_poly.type
_entity_poly.pdbx_seq_one_letter_code
_entity_poly.pdbx_strand_id
1 'polypeptide(L)'
;LTIECQEADYQGNYRISSLLSKLSDLATKNAVEVGIWRPELGERFGFVLAKETLILKRPIKIDEKIRLKTRAAACKRIQFTRNYWVEDENGDEIASVYSLWTLIDLEKRRITKPDKAGIIMPEIKSYDYTIEEYHEIIKELPLDYVMERQVLYSDVDVNQHMNNSRYIEWAFDAVGLRIFEQHYFKEVSILYKQEMAPGTIAKIYRYFDDKYVKVVFKSIDDSVIYFEMGGYLDDF
;
A
#
# COMPACT_ATOMS: atom_id res chain seq x y z
N LEU A 1 1.32 -19.25 3.96
CA LEU A 1 0.57 -18.94 2.75
C LEU A 1 1.27 -19.57 1.55
N THR A 2 0.53 -20.25 0.69
CA THR A 2 1.01 -20.67 -0.65
C THR A 2 0.42 -19.69 -1.67
N ILE A 3 1.22 -19.24 -2.62
CA ILE A 3 0.77 -18.29 -3.64
C ILE A 3 -0.07 -19.02 -4.68
N GLU A 4 -1.32 -18.60 -4.82
CA GLU A 4 -2.26 -19.22 -5.77
C GLU A 4 -2.23 -18.51 -7.14
N CYS A 5 -2.63 -19.24 -8.19
CA CYS A 5 -2.63 -18.75 -9.58
C CYS A 5 -3.38 -17.42 -9.76
N GLN A 6 -4.49 -17.22 -9.04
CA GLN A 6 -5.30 -16.01 -9.14
C GLN A 6 -4.62 -14.76 -8.52
N GLU A 7 -3.65 -14.98 -7.63
CA GLU A 7 -2.89 -13.94 -6.96
C GLU A 7 -1.63 -13.54 -7.75
N ALA A 8 -1.29 -14.30 -8.80
CA ALA A 8 -0.12 -14.08 -9.63
C ALA A 8 -0.44 -13.24 -10.88
N ASP A 9 0.60 -12.59 -11.41
CA ASP A 9 0.57 -11.90 -12.69
C ASP A 9 0.79 -12.87 -13.86
N TYR A 10 0.84 -12.34 -15.09
CA TYR A 10 1.02 -13.12 -16.31
C TYR A 10 2.40 -13.81 -16.45
N GLN A 11 3.38 -13.42 -15.62
CA GLN A 11 4.71 -14.04 -15.53
C GLN A 11 4.82 -15.03 -14.37
N GLY A 12 3.72 -15.26 -13.64
CA GLY A 12 3.68 -16.11 -12.48
C GLY A 12 4.32 -15.49 -11.22
N ASN A 13 4.47 -14.15 -11.17
CA ASN A 13 4.92 -13.47 -9.97
C ASN A 13 3.73 -13.09 -9.11
N TYR A 14 3.87 -13.19 -7.78
CA TYR A 14 2.88 -12.71 -6.83
C TYR A 14 2.66 -11.22 -6.99
N ARG A 15 1.43 -10.79 -7.28
CA ARG A 15 1.11 -9.37 -7.49
C ARG A 15 1.37 -8.57 -6.22
N ILE A 16 2.05 -7.46 -6.36
CA ILE A 16 2.29 -6.52 -5.24
C ILE A 16 0.97 -6.05 -4.63
N SER A 17 -0.08 -5.81 -5.44
CA SER A 17 -1.41 -5.46 -4.95
C SER A 17 -2.02 -6.54 -4.05
N SER A 18 -1.87 -7.82 -4.41
CA SER A 18 -2.32 -8.97 -3.61
C SER A 18 -1.51 -9.09 -2.31
N LEU A 19 -0.18 -8.93 -2.39
CA LEU A 19 0.68 -8.95 -1.21
C LEU A 19 0.30 -7.85 -0.21
N LEU A 20 0.22 -6.59 -0.65
CA LEU A 20 -0.11 -5.46 0.23
C LEU A 20 -1.53 -5.58 0.81
N SER A 21 -2.49 -6.12 0.05
CA SER A 21 -3.83 -6.45 0.57
C SER A 21 -3.77 -7.48 1.70
N LYS A 22 -3.03 -8.59 1.53
CA LYS A 22 -2.83 -9.61 2.58
C LYS A 22 -2.14 -9.06 3.82
N LEU A 23 -1.17 -8.19 3.65
CA LEU A 23 -0.48 -7.52 4.76
C LEU A 23 -1.41 -6.57 5.52
N SER A 24 -2.31 -5.87 4.83
CA SER A 24 -3.35 -5.03 5.45
C SER A 24 -4.33 -5.86 6.28
N ASP A 25 -4.80 -7.01 5.77
CA ASP A 25 -5.63 -7.94 6.51
C ASP A 25 -4.91 -8.46 7.77
N LEU A 26 -3.63 -8.81 7.64
CA LEU A 26 -2.81 -9.27 8.75
C LEU A 26 -2.63 -8.17 9.80
N ALA A 27 -2.45 -6.91 9.37
CA ALA A 27 -2.38 -5.75 10.25
C ALA A 27 -3.63 -5.56 11.09
N THR A 28 -4.80 -5.69 10.45
CA THR A 28 -6.10 -5.57 11.12
C THR A 28 -6.27 -6.65 12.18
N LYS A 29 -5.99 -7.91 11.86
CA LYS A 29 -6.04 -9.04 12.81
C LYS A 29 -5.09 -8.81 13.99
N ASN A 30 -3.83 -8.47 13.70
CA ASN A 30 -2.84 -8.21 14.74
C ASN A 30 -3.21 -7.01 15.61
N ALA A 31 -3.78 -5.94 15.05
CA ALA A 31 -4.22 -4.79 15.84
C ALA A 31 -5.29 -5.15 16.89
N VAL A 32 -6.19 -6.10 16.55
CA VAL A 32 -7.18 -6.65 17.48
C VAL A 32 -6.50 -7.53 18.54
N GLU A 33 -5.63 -8.44 18.13
CA GLU A 33 -4.92 -9.37 19.03
C GLU A 33 -4.11 -8.65 20.10
N VAL A 34 -3.41 -7.57 19.74
CA VAL A 34 -2.58 -6.79 20.66
C VAL A 34 -3.34 -5.67 21.37
N GLY A 35 -4.67 -5.56 21.17
CA GLY A 35 -5.52 -4.60 21.88
C GLY A 35 -5.44 -3.16 21.39
N ILE A 36 -4.78 -2.88 20.27
CA ILE A 36 -4.75 -1.55 19.63
C ILE A 36 -6.13 -1.22 19.06
N TRP A 37 -6.82 -2.22 18.50
CA TRP A 37 -8.12 -2.06 17.88
C TRP A 37 -9.17 -2.94 18.56
N ARG A 38 -10.37 -2.38 18.72
CA ARG A 38 -11.56 -3.10 19.16
C ARG A 38 -12.66 -2.87 18.12
N PRO A 39 -13.42 -3.91 17.71
CA PRO A 39 -14.46 -3.80 16.67
C PRO A 39 -15.48 -2.67 16.93
N GLU A 40 -15.83 -2.42 18.19
CA GLU A 40 -16.80 -1.39 18.59
C GLU A 40 -16.33 0.03 18.24
N LEU A 41 -15.03 0.24 18.10
CA LEU A 41 -14.47 1.53 17.66
C LEU A 41 -14.81 1.83 16.21
N GLY A 42 -15.05 0.79 15.39
CA GLY A 42 -15.33 0.90 13.97
C GLY A 42 -16.61 1.66 13.61
N GLU A 43 -17.56 1.78 14.55
CA GLU A 43 -18.76 2.60 14.36
C GLU A 43 -18.43 4.10 14.23
N ARG A 44 -17.34 4.54 14.85
CA ARG A 44 -16.97 5.97 14.93
C ARG A 44 -15.59 6.28 14.39
N PHE A 45 -14.65 5.36 14.48
CA PHE A 45 -13.27 5.59 14.11
C PHE A 45 -12.83 4.63 13.02
N GLY A 46 -11.82 5.03 12.25
CA GLY A 46 -11.19 4.18 11.24
C GLY A 46 -9.70 4.49 11.11
N PHE A 47 -8.91 3.46 10.81
CA PHE A 47 -7.54 3.67 10.37
C PHE A 47 -7.50 3.84 8.85
N VAL A 48 -6.86 4.91 8.39
CA VAL A 48 -6.62 5.19 6.97
C VAL A 48 -5.14 5.03 6.70
N LEU A 49 -4.84 4.23 5.70
CA LEU A 49 -3.49 4.06 5.17
C LEU A 49 -3.10 5.31 4.40
N ALA A 50 -1.98 5.93 4.77
CA ALA A 50 -1.50 7.15 4.13
C ALA A 50 -0.29 6.90 3.22
N LYS A 51 0.64 6.05 3.67
CA LYS A 51 1.90 5.80 2.98
C LYS A 51 2.34 4.36 3.16
N GLU A 52 2.98 3.83 2.13
CA GLU A 52 3.69 2.54 2.18
C GLU A 52 5.00 2.62 1.41
N THR A 53 6.01 1.86 1.86
CA THR A 53 7.20 1.52 1.07
C THR A 53 7.38 0.01 1.14
N LEU A 54 7.48 -0.63 -0.01
CA LEU A 54 7.83 -2.04 -0.17
C LEU A 54 9.26 -2.12 -0.71
N ILE A 55 10.08 -2.97 -0.11
CA ILE A 55 11.34 -3.46 -0.69
C ILE A 55 11.16 -4.95 -1.02
N LEU A 56 11.44 -5.31 -2.25
CA LEU A 56 11.35 -6.68 -2.75
C LEU A 56 12.74 -7.13 -3.18
N LYS A 57 13.30 -8.12 -2.50
CA LYS A 57 14.66 -8.63 -2.79
C LYS A 57 14.68 -9.50 -4.05
N ARG A 58 13.56 -10.11 -4.39
CA ARG A 58 13.32 -10.87 -5.61
C ARG A 58 11.82 -11.05 -5.86
N PRO A 59 11.38 -11.31 -7.10
CA PRO A 59 10.00 -11.72 -7.34
C PRO A 59 9.62 -12.98 -6.55
N ILE A 60 8.40 -13.00 -6.03
CA ILE A 60 7.81 -14.16 -5.34
C ILE A 60 6.98 -14.92 -6.37
N LYS A 61 7.18 -16.23 -6.49
CA LYS A 61 6.56 -17.02 -7.56
C LYS A 61 5.29 -17.74 -7.12
N ILE A 62 4.45 -18.08 -8.11
CA ILE A 62 3.33 -19.00 -7.92
C ILE A 62 3.82 -20.30 -7.29
N ASP A 63 2.98 -20.95 -6.49
CA ASP A 63 3.25 -22.18 -5.72
C ASP A 63 4.32 -22.02 -4.62
N GLU A 64 4.97 -20.86 -4.54
CA GLU A 64 5.93 -20.58 -3.45
C GLU A 64 5.19 -20.46 -2.11
N LYS A 65 5.76 -21.05 -1.07
CA LYS A 65 5.26 -20.91 0.30
C LYS A 65 6.01 -19.80 1.01
N ILE A 66 5.26 -18.86 1.55
CA ILE A 66 5.80 -17.71 2.27
C ILE A 66 5.19 -17.59 3.66
N ARG A 67 5.92 -16.91 4.53
CA ARG A 67 5.45 -16.53 5.86
C ARG A 67 5.34 -15.02 5.95
N LEU A 68 4.14 -14.52 6.29
CA LEU A 68 3.87 -13.10 6.51
C LEU A 68 3.95 -12.79 8.00
N LYS A 69 4.68 -11.74 8.35
CA LYS A 69 4.81 -11.23 9.71
C LYS A 69 4.49 -9.74 9.75
N THR A 70 3.93 -9.27 10.86
CA THR A 70 3.68 -7.84 11.06
C THR A 70 3.82 -7.43 12.50
N ARG A 71 4.13 -6.17 12.72
CA ARG A 71 4.20 -5.54 14.03
C ARG A 71 3.92 -4.04 13.95
N ALA A 72 3.14 -3.52 14.90
CA ALA A 72 3.06 -2.09 15.15
C ALA A 72 4.43 -1.59 15.62
N ALA A 73 4.95 -0.53 14.99
CA ALA A 73 6.30 -0.04 15.25
C ALA A 73 6.31 1.18 16.17
N ALA A 74 5.46 2.19 15.92
CA ALA A 74 5.36 3.38 16.76
C ALA A 74 4.01 4.08 16.60
N CYS A 75 3.70 4.94 17.57
CA CYS A 75 2.69 5.99 17.40
C CYS A 75 3.30 7.34 17.77
N LYS A 76 3.48 8.22 16.79
CA LYS A 76 3.95 9.59 17.01
C LYS A 76 2.81 10.56 16.73
N ARG A 77 2.22 11.15 17.78
CA ARG A 77 1.06 12.05 17.72
C ARG A 77 -0.19 11.39 17.13
N ILE A 78 -0.35 11.43 15.81
CA ILE A 78 -1.49 10.91 15.03
C ILE A 78 -1.07 9.89 13.99
N GLN A 79 0.23 9.60 13.89
CA GLN A 79 0.82 8.71 12.91
C GLN A 79 1.17 7.38 13.55
N PHE A 80 0.57 6.32 13.04
CA PHE A 80 0.82 4.95 13.46
C PHE A 80 1.66 4.27 12.39
N THR A 81 2.84 3.78 12.77
CA THR A 81 3.72 3.08 11.85
C THR A 81 3.68 1.58 12.11
N ARG A 82 3.82 0.81 11.06
CA ARG A 82 3.81 -0.64 11.11
C ARG A 82 4.78 -1.20 10.09
N ASN A 83 5.49 -2.24 10.50
CA ASN A 83 6.40 -2.99 9.63
C ASN A 83 5.86 -4.39 9.38
N TYR A 84 6.26 -4.93 8.22
CA TYR A 84 5.93 -6.29 7.79
C TYR A 84 7.16 -6.94 7.17
N TRP A 85 7.21 -8.26 7.28
CA TRP A 85 8.25 -9.10 6.68
C TRP A 85 7.61 -10.25 5.95
N VAL A 86 8.20 -10.61 4.84
CA VAL A 86 7.86 -11.78 4.06
C VAL A 86 9.10 -12.67 4.05
N GLU A 87 8.94 -13.87 4.55
CA GLU A 87 10.00 -14.89 4.59
C GLU A 87 9.62 -16.05 3.67
N ASP A 88 10.62 -16.66 3.06
CA ASP A 88 10.46 -17.90 2.32
C ASP A 88 10.39 -19.13 3.26
N GLU A 89 10.39 -20.34 2.70
CA GLU A 89 10.34 -21.60 3.47
C GLU A 89 11.60 -21.80 4.36
N ASN A 90 12.73 -21.22 3.99
CA ASN A 90 13.99 -21.32 4.75
C ASN A 90 14.04 -20.32 5.90
N GLY A 91 13.14 -19.33 5.92
CA GLY A 91 13.11 -18.23 6.87
C GLY A 91 13.93 -17.03 6.42
N ASP A 92 14.38 -17.00 5.17
CA ASP A 92 15.06 -15.86 4.59
C ASP A 92 14.05 -14.76 4.25
N GLU A 93 14.35 -13.52 4.63
CA GLU A 93 13.53 -12.36 4.27
C GLU A 93 13.65 -12.06 2.78
N ILE A 94 12.52 -12.12 2.07
CA ILE A 94 12.40 -11.86 0.63
C ILE A 94 11.71 -10.56 0.30
N ALA A 95 10.93 -10.02 1.23
CA ALA A 95 10.35 -8.67 1.13
C ALA A 95 10.11 -8.06 2.50
N SER A 96 10.11 -6.72 2.55
CA SER A 96 9.73 -5.96 3.75
C SER A 96 8.89 -4.74 3.36
N VAL A 97 7.97 -4.36 4.25
CA VAL A 97 7.08 -3.22 4.04
C VAL A 97 7.04 -2.35 5.28
N TYR A 98 7.12 -1.05 5.07
CA TYR A 98 6.79 -0.01 6.03
C TYR A 98 5.45 0.60 5.66
N SER A 99 4.57 0.84 6.63
CA SER A 99 3.33 1.56 6.41
C SER A 99 3.07 2.62 7.48
N LEU A 100 2.42 3.70 7.06
CA LEU A 100 2.00 4.80 7.92
C LEU A 100 0.48 4.96 7.83
N TRP A 101 -0.16 4.88 9.00
CA TRP A 101 -1.60 4.97 9.17
C TRP A 101 -1.97 6.20 9.99
N THR A 102 -3.16 6.74 9.75
CA THR A 102 -3.75 7.79 10.56
C THR A 102 -5.12 7.35 11.07
N LEU A 103 -5.45 7.77 12.30
CA LEU A 103 -6.77 7.54 12.87
C LEU A 103 -7.70 8.69 12.49
N ILE A 104 -8.88 8.37 11.95
CA ILE A 104 -9.93 9.34 11.63
C ILE A 104 -11.16 9.14 12.51
N ASP A 105 -11.83 10.23 12.84
CA ASP A 105 -13.18 10.26 13.40
C ASP A 105 -14.15 10.32 12.20
N LEU A 106 -14.88 9.25 11.94
CA LEU A 106 -15.75 9.08 10.78
C LEU A 106 -16.93 10.03 10.79
N GLU A 107 -17.46 10.34 12.00
CA GLU A 107 -18.54 11.31 12.17
C GLU A 107 -18.10 12.71 11.81
N LYS A 108 -16.91 13.12 12.30
CA LYS A 108 -16.34 14.46 12.08
C LYS A 108 -15.52 14.58 10.81
N ARG A 109 -15.29 13.48 10.13
CA ARG A 109 -14.47 13.38 8.90
C ARG A 109 -13.11 14.07 9.03
N ARG A 110 -12.40 13.82 10.14
CA ARG A 110 -11.10 14.44 10.41
C ARG A 110 -10.16 13.51 11.19
N ILE A 111 -8.89 13.75 11.02
CA ILE A 111 -7.84 13.06 11.78
C ILE A 111 -8.03 13.32 13.27
N THR A 112 -7.88 12.30 14.09
CA THR A 112 -8.02 12.35 15.55
C THR A 112 -6.84 11.69 16.25
N LYS A 113 -6.70 11.99 17.56
CA LYS A 113 -5.65 11.40 18.40
C LYS A 113 -6.13 10.07 18.98
N PRO A 114 -5.20 9.10 19.23
CA PRO A 114 -5.55 7.78 19.76
C PRO A 114 -6.23 7.83 21.12
N ASP A 115 -5.83 8.75 22.01
CA ASP A 115 -6.42 8.92 23.33
C ASP A 115 -7.92 9.27 23.29
N LYS A 116 -8.37 10.00 22.28
CA LYS A 116 -9.79 10.32 22.06
C LYS A 116 -10.63 9.11 21.67
N ALA A 117 -10.02 8.10 21.09
CA ALA A 117 -10.65 6.82 20.78
C ALA A 117 -10.42 5.77 21.89
N GLY A 118 -9.76 6.14 22.98
CA GLY A 118 -9.40 5.19 24.04
C GLY A 118 -8.42 4.12 23.57
N ILE A 119 -7.62 4.41 22.54
CA ILE A 119 -6.59 3.52 22.03
C ILE A 119 -5.33 3.71 22.88
N ILE A 120 -4.90 2.62 23.50
CA ILE A 120 -3.65 2.56 24.26
C ILE A 120 -2.64 1.79 23.41
N MET A 121 -1.55 2.44 23.02
CA MET A 121 -0.48 1.77 22.31
C MET A 121 0.28 0.85 23.27
N PRO A 122 0.52 -0.41 22.89
CA PRO A 122 1.37 -1.29 23.67
C PRO A 122 2.79 -0.72 23.74
N GLU A 123 3.54 -1.11 24.78
CA GLU A 123 4.97 -0.80 24.84
C GLU A 123 5.69 -1.46 23.66
N ILE A 124 6.25 -0.64 22.79
CA ILE A 124 6.93 -1.10 21.58
C ILE A 124 8.40 -1.23 21.91
N LYS A 125 8.89 -2.49 21.92
CA LYS A 125 10.33 -2.76 22.01
C LYS A 125 10.99 -2.36 20.70
N SER A 126 12.20 -1.80 20.76
CA SER A 126 13.00 -1.56 19.56
C SER A 126 13.36 -2.90 18.90
N TYR A 127 13.28 -2.95 17.60
CA TYR A 127 13.65 -4.09 16.77
C TYR A 127 14.47 -3.58 15.60
N ASP A 128 15.34 -4.43 15.08
CA ASP A 128 16.04 -4.17 13.83
C ASP A 128 15.03 -4.33 12.69
N TYR A 129 14.59 -3.23 12.12
CA TYR A 129 13.70 -3.20 10.94
C TYR A 129 14.54 -3.04 9.68
N THR A 130 14.16 -3.74 8.62
CA THR A 130 14.80 -3.56 7.30
C THR A 130 14.44 -2.21 6.71
N ILE A 131 13.20 -1.73 6.97
CA ILE A 131 12.73 -0.39 6.60
C ILE A 131 12.27 0.32 7.86
N GLU A 132 12.93 1.43 8.21
CA GLU A 132 12.60 2.22 9.40
C GLU A 132 11.66 3.39 9.09
N GLU A 133 11.63 3.84 7.83
CA GLU A 133 10.87 5.00 7.41
C GLU A 133 10.33 4.87 5.97
N TYR A 134 9.43 5.77 5.63
CA TYR A 134 8.91 5.90 4.27
C TYR A 134 9.96 6.49 3.34
N HIS A 135 10.18 5.85 2.18
CA HIS A 135 11.05 6.37 1.14
C HIS A 135 10.28 7.35 0.26
N GLU A 136 10.77 8.59 0.17
CA GLU A 136 10.05 9.66 -0.53
C GLU A 136 10.08 9.48 -2.06
N ILE A 137 8.93 9.67 -2.69
CA ILE A 137 8.77 9.66 -4.14
C ILE A 137 9.44 10.89 -4.74
N ILE A 138 10.18 10.73 -5.84
CA ILE A 138 10.79 11.85 -6.56
C ILE A 138 9.69 12.83 -7.01
N LYS A 139 9.80 14.11 -6.61
CA LYS A 139 8.71 15.08 -6.75
C LYS A 139 8.57 15.61 -8.16
N GLU A 140 9.64 16.14 -8.70
CA GLU A 140 9.64 16.88 -9.97
C GLU A 140 10.15 15.99 -11.11
N LEU A 141 9.20 15.40 -11.84
CA LEU A 141 9.47 14.61 -13.03
C LEU A 141 8.47 15.00 -14.12
N PRO A 142 8.89 15.03 -15.39
CA PRO A 142 7.97 15.26 -16.52
C PRO A 142 7.03 14.06 -16.63
N LEU A 143 5.74 14.32 -16.48
CA LEU A 143 4.70 13.29 -16.50
C LEU A 143 3.96 13.31 -17.82
N ASP A 144 3.89 12.15 -18.48
CA ASP A 144 3.09 11.95 -19.68
C ASP A 144 1.69 11.44 -19.30
N TYR A 145 0.65 11.95 -19.96
CA TYR A 145 -0.70 11.43 -19.84
C TYR A 145 -0.78 10.03 -20.43
N VAL A 146 -1.38 9.10 -19.69
CA VAL A 146 -1.57 7.71 -20.14
C VAL A 146 -3.02 7.40 -20.45
N MET A 147 -3.93 7.63 -19.50
CA MET A 147 -5.34 7.27 -19.63
C MET A 147 -6.22 7.99 -18.62
N GLU A 148 -7.53 7.92 -18.84
CA GLU A 148 -8.56 8.18 -17.83
C GLU A 148 -9.18 6.87 -17.36
N ARG A 149 -9.57 6.83 -16.07
CA ARG A 149 -10.25 5.68 -15.50
C ARG A 149 -11.30 6.11 -14.48
N GLN A 150 -12.43 5.43 -14.46
CA GLN A 150 -13.53 5.68 -13.53
C GLN A 150 -13.59 4.60 -12.48
N VAL A 151 -13.82 4.98 -11.21
CA VAL A 151 -14.06 4.04 -10.10
C VAL A 151 -15.41 3.35 -10.32
N LEU A 152 -15.37 2.04 -10.54
CA LEU A 152 -16.53 1.18 -10.80
C LEU A 152 -16.81 0.25 -9.63
N TYR A 153 -17.88 -0.56 -9.73
CA TYR A 153 -18.31 -1.50 -8.70
C TYR A 153 -17.18 -2.41 -8.17
N SER A 154 -16.37 -2.96 -9.06
CA SER A 154 -15.26 -3.87 -8.69
C SER A 154 -14.11 -3.19 -7.97
N ASP A 155 -14.02 -1.86 -8.01
CA ASP A 155 -12.97 -1.10 -7.36
C ASP A 155 -13.32 -0.70 -5.92
N VAL A 156 -14.60 -0.81 -5.53
CA VAL A 156 -15.14 -0.29 -4.27
C VAL A 156 -15.11 -1.35 -3.18
N ASP A 157 -14.66 -0.99 -1.99
CA ASP A 157 -14.65 -1.85 -0.81
C ASP A 157 -15.84 -1.60 0.14
N VAL A 158 -15.85 -2.27 1.27
CA VAL A 158 -16.89 -2.18 2.31
C VAL A 158 -16.99 -0.78 2.94
N ASN A 159 -15.97 0.06 2.81
CA ASN A 159 -15.97 1.46 3.28
C ASN A 159 -16.59 2.42 2.27
N GLN A 160 -17.07 1.91 1.14
CA GLN A 160 -17.68 2.68 0.04
C GLN A 160 -16.70 3.65 -0.66
N HIS A 161 -15.41 3.33 -0.63
CA HIS A 161 -14.35 4.01 -1.36
C HIS A 161 -13.56 3.02 -2.19
N MET A 162 -12.76 3.55 -3.10
CA MET A 162 -11.85 2.72 -3.89
C MET A 162 -10.88 1.99 -2.97
N ASN A 163 -10.82 0.67 -3.10
CA ASN A 163 -9.93 -0.19 -2.31
C ASN A 163 -8.46 0.14 -2.59
N ASN A 164 -7.63 0.17 -1.56
CA ASN A 164 -6.21 0.52 -1.68
C ASN A 164 -5.45 -0.33 -2.71
N SER A 165 -5.77 -1.63 -2.82
CA SER A 165 -5.14 -2.51 -3.82
C SER A 165 -5.48 -2.12 -5.25
N ARG A 166 -6.66 -1.51 -5.50
CA ARG A 166 -7.08 -1.08 -6.83
C ARG A 166 -6.29 0.11 -7.34
N TYR A 167 -5.89 1.03 -6.46
CA TYR A 167 -4.97 2.10 -6.85
C TYR A 167 -3.66 1.53 -7.40
N ILE A 168 -3.14 0.48 -6.75
CA ILE A 168 -1.91 -0.19 -7.17
C ILE A 168 -2.11 -0.88 -8.52
N GLU A 169 -3.21 -1.60 -8.72
CA GLU A 169 -3.53 -2.26 -9.99
C GLU A 169 -3.66 -1.24 -11.14
N TRP A 170 -4.37 -0.14 -10.92
CA TRP A 170 -4.47 0.93 -11.91
C TRP A 170 -3.12 1.56 -12.23
N ALA A 171 -2.27 1.73 -11.21
CA ALA A 171 -0.91 2.25 -11.42
C ALA A 171 -0.07 1.27 -12.24
N PHE A 172 -0.17 -0.03 -11.98
CA PHE A 172 0.55 -1.06 -12.74
C PHE A 172 0.03 -1.17 -14.19
N ASP A 173 -1.28 -1.02 -14.40
CA ASP A 173 -1.85 -0.92 -15.75
C ASP A 173 -1.26 0.29 -16.51
N ALA A 174 -1.04 1.41 -15.81
CA ALA A 174 -0.43 2.60 -16.40
C ALA A 174 1.09 2.45 -16.62
N VAL A 175 1.79 1.66 -15.81
CA VAL A 175 3.21 1.28 -16.08
C VAL A 175 3.27 0.50 -17.39
N GLY A 176 2.41 -0.48 -17.55
CA GLY A 176 2.20 -1.22 -18.79
C GLY A 176 3.06 -2.47 -18.93
N LEU A 177 2.54 -3.43 -19.68
CA LEU A 177 3.11 -4.79 -19.85
C LEU A 177 4.56 -4.78 -20.34
N ARG A 178 4.90 -3.90 -21.31
CA ARG A 178 6.25 -3.88 -21.92
C ARG A 178 7.36 -3.61 -20.91
N ILE A 179 7.09 -2.80 -19.90
CA ILE A 179 8.07 -2.53 -18.85
C ILE A 179 8.22 -3.76 -17.97
N PHE A 180 7.11 -4.38 -17.58
CA PHE A 180 7.12 -5.59 -16.77
C PHE A 180 7.59 -6.87 -17.50
N GLU A 181 7.73 -6.87 -18.84
CA GLU A 181 8.38 -7.97 -19.57
C GLU A 181 9.87 -8.10 -19.22
N GLN A 182 10.52 -7.02 -18.84
CA GLN A 182 11.96 -6.97 -18.60
C GLN A 182 12.32 -6.67 -17.15
N HIS A 183 11.41 -6.02 -16.40
CA HIS A 183 11.70 -5.47 -15.09
C HIS A 183 10.65 -5.87 -14.05
N TYR A 184 11.07 -5.83 -12.79
CA TYR A 184 10.18 -5.86 -11.63
C TYR A 184 10.50 -4.69 -10.69
N PHE A 185 9.57 -4.33 -9.81
CA PHE A 185 9.85 -3.36 -8.76
C PHE A 185 10.67 -3.99 -7.65
N LYS A 186 11.91 -3.55 -7.48
CA LYS A 186 12.70 -3.88 -6.28
C LYS A 186 12.34 -2.99 -5.09
N GLU A 187 11.86 -1.79 -5.36
CA GLU A 187 11.37 -0.86 -4.36
C GLU A 187 10.20 -0.08 -4.93
N VAL A 188 9.12 0.06 -4.16
CA VAL A 188 7.99 0.91 -4.52
C VAL A 188 7.46 1.63 -3.30
N SER A 189 7.29 2.94 -3.44
CA SER A 189 6.66 3.83 -2.45
C SER A 189 5.33 4.32 -2.96
N ILE A 190 4.33 4.35 -2.07
CA ILE A 190 2.95 4.68 -2.36
C ILE A 190 2.48 5.77 -1.40
N LEU A 191 1.75 6.74 -1.93
CA LEU A 191 1.15 7.84 -1.19
C LEU A 191 -0.33 7.97 -1.56
N TYR A 192 -1.22 7.65 -0.61
CA TYR A 192 -2.65 7.86 -0.71
C TYR A 192 -2.98 9.26 -0.19
N LYS A 193 -3.31 10.18 -1.09
CA LYS A 193 -3.54 11.59 -0.73
C LYS A 193 -4.99 11.91 -0.47
N GLN A 194 -5.88 11.37 -1.30
CA GLN A 194 -7.32 11.59 -1.18
C GLN A 194 -8.07 10.37 -1.68
N GLU A 195 -9.10 9.96 -0.93
CA GLU A 195 -9.97 8.86 -1.29
C GLU A 195 -10.78 9.18 -2.58
N MET A 196 -10.98 8.16 -3.41
CA MET A 196 -11.82 8.22 -4.59
C MET A 196 -13.13 7.49 -4.31
N ALA A 197 -14.25 8.25 -4.38
CA ALA A 197 -15.59 7.70 -4.25
C ALA A 197 -16.02 6.95 -5.53
N PRO A 198 -17.06 6.08 -5.46
CA PRO A 198 -17.66 5.49 -6.65
C PRO A 198 -18.03 6.55 -7.70
N GLY A 199 -17.70 6.28 -8.97
CA GLY A 199 -17.96 7.19 -10.08
C GLY A 199 -16.90 8.29 -10.28
N THR A 200 -15.96 8.47 -9.35
CA THR A 200 -14.85 9.42 -9.54
C THR A 200 -14.04 9.03 -10.77
N ILE A 201 -13.70 10.00 -11.61
CA ILE A 201 -12.84 9.83 -12.78
C ILE A 201 -11.48 10.43 -12.45
N ALA A 202 -10.41 9.68 -12.72
CA ALA A 202 -9.04 10.16 -12.59
C ALA A 202 -8.31 10.11 -13.92
N LYS A 203 -7.54 11.17 -14.20
CA LYS A 203 -6.48 11.15 -15.20
C LYS A 203 -5.25 10.51 -14.60
N ILE A 204 -4.64 9.60 -15.32
CA ILE A 204 -3.44 8.86 -14.89
C ILE A 204 -2.27 9.31 -15.74
N TYR A 205 -1.22 9.72 -15.06
CA TYR A 205 0.03 10.18 -15.65
C TYR A 205 1.17 9.27 -15.23
N ARG A 206 2.18 9.14 -16.09
CA ARG A 206 3.36 8.32 -15.85
C ARG A 206 4.63 9.06 -16.26
N TYR A 207 5.68 8.86 -15.47
CA TYR A 207 7.06 9.01 -15.87
C TYR A 207 7.73 7.65 -15.89
N PHE A 208 8.62 7.41 -16.82
CA PHE A 208 9.44 6.22 -16.90
C PHE A 208 10.81 6.56 -17.47
N ASP A 209 11.84 6.09 -16.80
CA ASP A 209 13.16 5.81 -17.36
C ASP A 209 13.54 4.37 -17.04
N ASP A 210 14.68 3.89 -17.56
CA ASP A 210 15.07 2.47 -17.43
C ASP A 210 15.23 1.98 -15.98
N LYS A 211 15.16 2.85 -14.98
CA LYS A 211 15.41 2.53 -13.58
C LYS A 211 14.29 2.97 -12.62
N TYR A 212 13.48 3.93 -13.02
CA TYR A 212 12.48 4.53 -12.15
C TYR A 212 11.16 4.76 -12.86
N VAL A 213 10.07 4.44 -12.16
CA VAL A 213 8.71 4.74 -12.61
C VAL A 213 8.05 5.64 -11.57
N LYS A 214 7.31 6.64 -12.06
CA LYS A 214 6.35 7.38 -11.25
C LYS A 214 4.99 7.36 -11.91
N VAL A 215 3.94 7.13 -11.12
CA VAL A 215 2.54 7.20 -11.56
C VAL A 215 1.78 8.16 -10.64
N VAL A 216 0.95 9.02 -11.22
CA VAL A 216 0.15 10.00 -10.48
C VAL A 216 -1.29 9.98 -10.99
N PHE A 217 -2.26 9.91 -10.06
CA PHE A 217 -3.68 10.05 -10.36
C PHE A 217 -4.14 11.45 -9.97
N LYS A 218 -4.76 12.14 -10.91
CA LYS A 218 -5.28 13.49 -10.71
C LYS A 218 -6.76 13.58 -11.04
N SER A 219 -7.43 14.60 -10.51
CA SER A 219 -8.77 15.00 -10.95
C SER A 219 -8.76 15.44 -12.42
N ILE A 220 -9.93 15.50 -13.03
CA ILE A 220 -10.09 15.89 -14.46
C ILE A 220 -9.53 17.28 -14.75
N ASP A 221 -9.63 18.19 -13.80
CA ASP A 221 -9.09 19.55 -13.88
C ASP A 221 -7.65 19.70 -13.36
N ASP A 222 -7.01 18.58 -13.01
CA ASP A 222 -5.64 18.49 -12.45
C ASP A 222 -5.43 19.21 -11.10
N SER A 223 -6.49 19.69 -10.46
CA SER A 223 -6.40 20.46 -9.20
C SER A 223 -6.18 19.60 -7.96
N VAL A 224 -6.57 18.33 -8.03
CA VAL A 224 -6.44 17.36 -6.92
C VAL A 224 -5.57 16.20 -7.34
N ILE A 225 -4.65 15.80 -6.46
CA ILE A 225 -3.91 14.55 -6.58
C ILE A 225 -4.53 13.53 -5.61
N TYR A 226 -5.00 12.41 -6.14
CA TYR A 226 -5.56 11.31 -5.36
C TYR A 226 -4.48 10.37 -4.86
N PHE A 227 -3.53 10.04 -5.72
CA PHE A 227 -2.57 8.97 -5.50
C PHE A 227 -1.26 9.25 -6.21
N GLU A 228 -0.16 8.87 -5.57
CA GLU A 228 1.17 8.83 -6.18
C GLU A 228 1.84 7.48 -5.87
N MET A 229 2.50 6.93 -6.86
CA MET A 229 3.38 5.79 -6.73
C MET A 229 4.71 6.11 -7.40
N GLY A 230 5.81 5.75 -6.77
CA GLY A 230 7.14 5.86 -7.35
C GLY A 230 7.98 4.65 -6.97
N GLY A 231 8.79 4.13 -7.87
CA GLY A 231 9.56 2.94 -7.56
C GLY A 231 10.74 2.71 -8.47
N TYR A 232 11.73 2.03 -7.91
CA TYR A 232 12.93 1.60 -8.63
C TYR A 232 12.73 0.21 -9.19
N LEU A 233 13.15 0.05 -10.43
CA LEU A 233 13.08 -1.20 -11.16
C LEU A 233 14.42 -1.95 -11.07
N ASP A 234 14.34 -3.26 -11.21
CA ASP A 234 15.47 -4.16 -11.44
C ASP A 234 15.10 -5.15 -12.55
N ASP A 235 16.10 -5.73 -13.19
CA ASP A 235 15.93 -6.71 -14.25
C ASP A 235 15.62 -8.09 -13.68
N PHE A 236 14.88 -8.94 -14.45
CA PHE A 236 14.60 -10.33 -14.09
C PHE A 236 15.83 -11.23 -14.20
#